data_a5f2fa308eb7ce034adcabe76bb7f5d0
#
_entry.id   a5f2fa308eb7ce034adcabe76bb7f5d0
#
_cell.length_a   1.000
_cell.length_b   1.000
_cell.length_c   1.000
_cell.angle_alpha   90.00
_cell.angle_beta   90.00
_cell.angle_gamma   90.00
#
_symmetry.space_group_name_H-M   'P 1'
#
loop_
_entity.id
_entity.type
_entity.pdbx_description
1 polymer ?
#
loop_
_entity_poly.entity_id
_entity_poly.type
_entity_poly.pdbx_seq_one_letter_code
_entity_poly.pdbx_strand_id
1 'polypeptide(L)'
;LLLGRMIDEQELYPFKDLKKAIGIYIMFVAIAQISNLPQLIHAGALRTADEIVSNLLFTPIDIFVVQSIYFFGEEYAWRGCLQGRLQNIFGKRMGVILLGIIWELWHMPLWFQISEPGQGKLIVLLVLMRMPYVIALAVFFGWAYMKTNNIWLCVLIHGVNNAAVAAFDSDLVTVADTVESVSVFDGIMTAVAVMVM
;
A
#
# COMPACT_ATOMS: atom_id res chain seq x y z
N LEU A 1 -9.90 18.60 -22.32
CA LEU A 1 -9.23 17.29 -22.51
C LEU A 1 -8.38 16.82 -21.31
N LEU A 2 -8.35 17.58 -20.21
CA LEU A 2 -7.68 17.22 -18.96
C LEU A 2 -8.58 16.51 -17.94
N LEU A 3 -9.88 16.47 -18.17
CA LEU A 3 -10.86 15.71 -17.40
C LEU A 3 -11.03 14.33 -18.00
N GLY A 4 -9.94 13.51 -17.99
CA GLY A 4 -10.04 12.12 -18.36
C GLY A 4 -11.00 11.39 -17.44
N ARG A 5 -11.61 10.36 -17.99
CA ARG A 5 -12.57 9.40 -17.44
C ARG A 5 -12.79 9.57 -15.94
N MET A 6 -13.92 10.14 -15.56
CA MET A 6 -14.40 10.06 -14.19
C MET A 6 -14.64 8.59 -13.87
N ILE A 7 -14.40 8.20 -12.62
CA ILE A 7 -14.72 6.85 -12.16
C ILE A 7 -16.19 6.57 -12.49
N ASP A 8 -16.45 5.42 -13.09
CA ASP A 8 -17.81 4.94 -13.33
C ASP A 8 -18.47 4.68 -11.96
N GLU A 9 -19.76 5.00 -11.82
CA GLU A 9 -20.53 4.72 -10.59
C GLU A 9 -20.41 3.25 -10.17
N GLN A 10 -20.29 2.33 -11.14
CA GLN A 10 -20.09 0.91 -10.86
C GLN A 10 -18.75 0.59 -10.19
N GLU A 11 -17.72 1.41 -10.38
CA GLU A 11 -16.41 1.26 -9.74
C GLU A 11 -16.45 1.71 -8.27
N LEU A 12 -17.42 2.53 -7.91
CA LEU A 12 -17.67 3.01 -6.54
C LEU A 12 -18.50 2.02 -5.71
N TYR A 13 -19.07 0.98 -6.34
CA TYR A 13 -19.88 0.00 -5.61
C TYR A 13 -19.00 -0.97 -4.81
N PRO A 14 -19.04 -0.94 -3.47
CA PRO A 14 -18.09 -1.68 -2.64
C PRO A 14 -18.22 -3.20 -2.75
N PHE A 15 -19.39 -3.70 -3.13
CA PHE A 15 -19.66 -5.14 -3.26
C PHE A 15 -19.45 -5.70 -4.66
N LYS A 16 -18.90 -4.88 -5.59
CA LYS A 16 -18.59 -5.34 -6.95
C LYS A 16 -17.55 -6.45 -6.91
N ASP A 17 -17.82 -7.55 -7.62
CA ASP A 17 -16.92 -8.73 -7.67
C ASP A 17 -16.46 -9.22 -6.29
N LEU A 18 -17.34 -9.19 -5.29
CA LEU A 18 -17.05 -9.41 -3.87
C LEU A 18 -16.22 -10.69 -3.61
N LYS A 19 -16.53 -11.80 -4.28
CA LYS A 19 -15.77 -13.06 -4.10
C LYS A 19 -14.30 -12.90 -4.51
N LYS A 20 -14.04 -12.25 -5.63
CA LYS A 20 -12.66 -11.96 -6.06
C LYS A 20 -11.98 -10.96 -5.13
N ALA A 21 -12.71 -9.91 -4.73
CA ALA A 21 -12.20 -8.90 -3.82
C ALA A 21 -11.79 -9.52 -2.47
N ILE A 22 -12.61 -10.38 -1.89
CA ILE A 22 -12.29 -11.12 -0.65
C ILE A 22 -11.04 -12.00 -0.85
N GLY A 23 -10.96 -12.74 -1.96
CA GLY A 23 -9.79 -13.58 -2.23
C GLY A 23 -8.49 -12.78 -2.34
N ILE A 24 -8.51 -11.64 -3.06
CA ILE A 24 -7.36 -10.75 -3.20
C ILE A 24 -7.01 -10.10 -1.85
N TYR A 25 -8.01 -9.68 -1.08
CA TYR A 25 -7.82 -9.13 0.26
C TYR A 25 -7.12 -10.14 1.19
N ILE A 26 -7.63 -11.36 1.28
CA ILE A 26 -7.03 -12.43 2.10
C ILE A 26 -5.59 -12.70 1.66
N MET A 27 -5.35 -12.77 0.35
CA MET A 27 -4.01 -12.97 -0.19
C MET A 27 -3.07 -11.82 0.22
N PHE A 28 -3.50 -10.59 0.15
CA PHE A 28 -2.70 -9.43 0.56
C PHE A 28 -2.39 -9.47 2.07
N VAL A 29 -3.41 -9.73 2.91
CA VAL A 29 -3.23 -9.86 4.35
C VAL A 29 -2.24 -10.98 4.69
N ALA A 30 -2.36 -12.14 4.05
CA ALA A 30 -1.43 -13.25 4.27
C ALA A 30 0.02 -12.87 3.91
N ILE A 31 0.23 -12.21 2.77
CA ILE A 31 1.54 -11.71 2.35
C ILE A 31 2.08 -10.71 3.38
N ALA A 32 1.28 -9.74 3.79
CA ALA A 32 1.68 -8.75 4.78
C ALA A 32 2.07 -9.39 6.12
N GLN A 33 1.28 -10.36 6.62
CA GLN A 33 1.59 -11.05 7.87
C GLN A 33 2.86 -11.90 7.77
N ILE A 34 3.04 -12.65 6.68
CA ILE A 34 4.26 -13.46 6.46
C ILE A 34 5.49 -12.56 6.36
N SER A 35 5.38 -11.42 5.69
CA SER A 35 6.48 -10.46 5.53
C SER A 35 6.92 -9.86 6.85
N ASN A 36 5.98 -9.62 7.76
CA ASN A 36 6.25 -9.05 9.07
C ASN A 36 6.71 -10.08 10.13
N LEU A 37 6.57 -11.38 9.84
CA LEU A 37 6.88 -12.43 10.79
C LEU A 37 8.32 -12.41 11.33
N PRO A 38 9.38 -12.20 10.53
CA PRO A 38 10.74 -12.13 11.04
C PRO A 38 10.93 -10.99 12.05
N GLN A 39 10.33 -9.83 11.83
CA GLN A 39 10.42 -8.68 12.73
C GLN A 39 9.65 -8.93 14.03
N LEU A 40 8.46 -9.55 13.94
CA LEU A 40 7.68 -9.96 15.11
C LEU A 40 8.42 -10.97 15.98
N ILE A 41 9.11 -11.95 15.37
CA ILE A 41 9.94 -12.93 16.08
C ILE A 41 11.11 -12.21 16.75
N HIS A 42 11.81 -11.34 16.04
CA HIS A 42 12.96 -10.60 16.57
C HIS A 42 12.57 -9.69 17.74
N ALA A 43 11.43 -9.03 17.66
CA ALA A 43 10.90 -8.17 18.71
C ALA A 43 10.27 -8.93 19.90
N GLY A 44 10.11 -10.27 19.79
CA GLY A 44 9.39 -11.05 20.80
C GLY A 44 7.90 -10.72 20.88
N ALA A 45 7.34 -10.10 19.83
CA ALA A 45 5.98 -9.57 19.76
C ALA A 45 5.03 -10.48 18.95
N LEU A 46 5.21 -11.79 19.06
CA LEU A 46 4.30 -12.73 18.41
C LEU A 46 2.90 -12.60 19.02
N ARG A 47 1.94 -12.38 18.14
CA ARG A 47 0.53 -12.24 18.55
C ARG A 47 -0.07 -13.59 18.90
N THR A 48 -0.95 -13.59 19.88
CA THR A 48 -1.78 -14.75 20.21
C THR A 48 -2.81 -15.00 19.10
N ALA A 49 -3.36 -16.21 19.06
CA ALA A 49 -4.42 -16.56 18.10
C ALA A 49 -5.62 -15.62 18.18
N ASP A 50 -6.01 -15.23 19.41
CA ASP A 50 -7.14 -14.34 19.65
C ASP A 50 -6.87 -12.92 19.11
N GLU A 51 -5.67 -12.40 19.27
CA GLU A 51 -5.27 -11.11 18.68
C GLU A 51 -5.25 -11.16 17.16
N ILE A 52 -4.80 -12.26 16.57
CA ILE A 52 -4.83 -12.44 15.10
C ILE A 52 -6.28 -12.45 14.61
N VAL A 53 -7.16 -13.23 15.23
CA VAL A 53 -8.60 -13.30 14.88
C VAL A 53 -9.26 -11.95 15.06
N SER A 54 -9.02 -11.28 16.18
CA SER A 54 -9.55 -9.94 16.45
C SER A 54 -9.13 -8.95 15.38
N ASN A 55 -7.84 -8.90 15.04
CA ASN A 55 -7.33 -8.00 14.01
C ASN A 55 -7.90 -8.31 12.61
N LEU A 56 -8.05 -9.58 12.25
CA LEU A 56 -8.65 -9.96 10.97
C LEU A 56 -10.12 -9.52 10.85
N LEU A 57 -10.85 -9.48 11.96
CA LEU A 57 -12.26 -9.08 11.99
C LEU A 57 -12.43 -7.56 12.09
N PHE A 58 -11.68 -6.91 12.96
CA PHE A 58 -11.91 -5.49 13.28
C PHE A 58 -11.12 -4.53 12.41
N THR A 59 -9.93 -4.88 11.93
CA THR A 59 -9.14 -4.01 11.06
C THR A 59 -9.88 -3.58 9.78
N PRO A 60 -10.55 -4.49 9.04
CA PRO A 60 -11.34 -4.07 7.88
C PRO A 60 -12.48 -3.11 8.22
N ILE A 61 -13.12 -3.31 9.38
CA ILE A 61 -14.21 -2.44 9.84
C ILE A 61 -13.67 -1.06 10.19
N ASP A 62 -12.58 -1.00 10.95
CA ASP A 62 -11.93 0.26 11.31
C ASP A 62 -11.49 1.04 10.08
N ILE A 63 -10.80 0.38 9.13
CA ILE A 63 -10.37 1.00 7.88
C ILE A 63 -11.57 1.52 7.09
N PHE A 64 -12.64 0.72 6.98
CA PHE A 64 -13.80 1.12 6.19
C PHE A 64 -14.61 2.26 6.83
N VAL A 65 -14.78 2.24 8.15
CA VAL A 65 -15.63 3.20 8.86
C VAL A 65 -14.87 4.48 9.23
N VAL A 66 -13.63 4.36 9.72
CA VAL A 66 -12.89 5.47 10.31
C VAL A 66 -11.88 6.07 9.33
N GLN A 67 -11.13 5.22 8.63
CA GLN A 67 -9.97 5.66 7.83
C GLN A 67 -10.26 5.73 6.33
N SER A 68 -11.44 5.28 5.89
CA SER A 68 -11.78 5.19 4.46
C SER A 68 -11.67 6.52 3.72
N ILE A 69 -11.96 7.65 4.37
CA ILE A 69 -11.89 8.98 3.74
C ILE A 69 -10.47 9.28 3.24
N TYR A 70 -9.46 8.98 4.06
CA TYR A 70 -8.06 9.21 3.70
C TYR A 70 -7.63 8.30 2.54
N PHE A 71 -7.78 7.00 2.71
CA PHE A 71 -7.36 6.02 1.71
C PHE A 71 -8.19 6.10 0.44
N PHE A 72 -9.48 6.45 0.54
CA PHE A 72 -10.32 6.65 -0.64
C PHE A 72 -9.83 7.82 -1.48
N GLY A 73 -9.45 8.94 -0.87
CA GLY A 73 -8.92 10.09 -1.58
C GLY A 73 -7.66 9.74 -2.38
N GLU A 74 -6.74 9.00 -1.75
CA GLU A 74 -5.52 8.53 -2.42
C GLU A 74 -5.84 7.53 -3.53
N GLU A 75 -6.62 6.49 -3.26
CA GLU A 75 -6.92 5.47 -4.26
C GLU A 75 -7.76 6.01 -5.42
N TYR A 76 -8.61 6.99 -5.16
CA TYR A 76 -9.32 7.72 -6.21
C TYR A 76 -8.34 8.43 -7.14
N ALA A 77 -7.35 9.12 -6.58
CA ALA A 77 -6.33 9.82 -7.37
C ALA A 77 -5.46 8.82 -8.15
N TRP A 78 -4.98 7.77 -7.48
CA TRP A 78 -4.04 6.82 -8.07
C TRP A 78 -4.71 5.87 -9.06
N ARG A 79 -5.72 5.11 -8.62
CA ARG A 79 -6.37 4.05 -9.44
C ARG A 79 -7.46 4.62 -10.30
N GLY A 80 -8.27 5.49 -9.74
CA GLY A 80 -9.39 6.10 -10.45
C GLY A 80 -8.96 7.06 -11.56
N CYS A 81 -7.90 7.84 -11.34
CA CYS A 81 -7.52 8.89 -12.29
C CYS A 81 -6.19 8.64 -12.99
N LEU A 82 -5.10 8.44 -12.25
CA LEU A 82 -3.75 8.50 -12.81
C LEU A 82 -3.33 7.20 -13.49
N GLN A 83 -3.65 6.03 -12.91
CA GLN A 83 -3.24 4.73 -13.46
C GLN A 83 -3.67 4.55 -14.91
N GLY A 84 -4.93 4.77 -15.21
CA GLY A 84 -5.45 4.59 -16.57
C GLY A 84 -4.79 5.51 -17.58
N ARG A 85 -4.46 6.74 -17.19
CA ARG A 85 -3.76 7.70 -18.06
C ARG A 85 -2.33 7.26 -18.35
N LEU A 86 -1.58 6.88 -17.31
CA LEU A 86 -0.21 6.40 -17.48
C LEU A 86 -0.17 5.11 -18.32
N GLN A 87 -1.11 4.20 -18.09
CA GLN A 87 -1.21 2.96 -18.86
C GLN A 87 -1.58 3.21 -20.34
N ASN A 88 -2.38 4.21 -20.64
CA ASN A 88 -2.70 4.57 -22.02
C ASN A 88 -1.50 5.16 -22.77
N ILE A 89 -0.61 5.87 -22.08
CA ILE A 89 0.57 6.53 -22.68
C ILE A 89 1.75 5.55 -22.76
N PHE A 90 2.03 4.83 -21.69
CA PHE A 90 3.24 4.04 -21.50
C PHE A 90 3.02 2.52 -21.55
N GLY A 91 1.79 2.08 -21.75
CA GLY A 91 1.40 0.68 -21.68
C GLY A 91 1.14 0.19 -20.25
N LYS A 92 0.50 -0.98 -20.15
CA LYS A 92 -0.04 -1.48 -18.87
C LYS A 92 1.03 -1.62 -17.77
N ARG A 93 2.20 -2.18 -18.09
CA ARG A 93 3.27 -2.44 -17.11
C ARG A 93 4.00 -1.17 -16.71
N MET A 94 4.50 -0.41 -17.69
CA MET A 94 5.24 0.82 -17.42
C MET A 94 4.36 1.87 -16.73
N GLY A 95 3.07 1.94 -17.08
CA GLY A 95 2.15 2.88 -16.43
C GLY A 95 2.03 2.68 -14.92
N VAL A 96 1.96 1.44 -14.44
CA VAL A 96 1.91 1.18 -12.98
C VAL A 96 3.26 1.33 -12.29
N ILE A 97 4.37 1.04 -12.99
CA ILE A 97 5.73 1.32 -12.46
C ILE A 97 5.92 2.82 -12.26
N LEU A 98 5.58 3.62 -13.26
CA LEU A 98 5.64 5.08 -13.16
C LEU A 98 4.72 5.62 -12.07
N LEU A 99 3.53 5.02 -11.91
CA LEU A 99 2.64 5.37 -10.81
C LEU A 99 3.30 5.14 -9.45
N GLY A 100 4.00 4.02 -9.27
CA GLY A 100 4.72 3.71 -8.03
C GLY A 100 5.84 4.72 -7.74
N ILE A 101 6.58 5.13 -8.76
CA ILE A 101 7.61 6.17 -8.64
C ILE A 101 6.98 7.50 -8.21
N ILE A 102 5.90 7.91 -8.87
CA ILE A 102 5.18 9.15 -8.53
C ILE A 102 4.62 9.08 -7.10
N TRP A 103 4.07 7.94 -6.71
CA TRP A 103 3.50 7.73 -5.39
C TRP A 103 4.57 7.83 -4.29
N GLU A 104 5.76 7.24 -4.46
CA GLU A 104 6.85 7.40 -3.50
C GLU A 104 7.35 8.85 -3.44
N LEU A 105 7.51 9.50 -4.58
CA LEU A 105 7.92 10.92 -4.62
C LEU A 105 6.88 11.84 -3.95
N TRP A 106 5.59 11.49 -4.02
CA TRP A 106 4.53 12.22 -3.34
C TRP A 106 4.65 12.15 -1.81
N HIS A 107 5.28 11.11 -1.26
CA HIS A 107 5.56 11.03 0.18
C HIS A 107 6.73 11.92 0.65
N MET A 108 7.56 12.44 -0.24
CA MET A 108 8.75 13.22 0.14
C MET A 108 8.44 14.39 1.11
N PRO A 109 7.39 15.21 0.90
CA PRO A 109 7.07 16.30 1.83
C PRO A 109 6.82 15.80 3.27
N LEU A 110 6.20 14.63 3.42
CA LEU A 110 5.98 14.02 4.73
C LEU A 110 7.31 13.67 5.40
N TRP A 111 8.24 13.06 4.68
CA TRP A 111 9.55 12.72 5.20
C TRP A 111 10.34 13.95 5.66
N PHE A 112 10.26 15.06 4.92
CA PHE A 112 10.87 16.33 5.34
C PHE A 112 10.20 16.90 6.59
N GLN A 113 8.92 16.71 6.76
CA GLN A 113 8.16 17.23 7.90
C GLN A 113 8.48 16.49 9.21
N ILE A 114 8.70 15.18 9.16
CA ILE A 114 8.96 14.34 10.34
C ILE A 114 10.45 14.16 10.65
N SER A 115 11.35 14.67 9.80
CA SER A 115 12.79 14.54 9.95
C SER A 115 13.40 15.75 10.66
N GLU A 116 14.51 15.52 11.36
CA GLU A 116 15.28 16.58 12.01
C GLU A 116 16.01 17.46 10.98
N PRO A 117 16.26 18.74 11.29
CA PRO A 117 17.05 19.62 10.44
C PRO A 117 18.42 19.03 10.08
N GLY A 118 18.77 19.06 8.81
CA GLY A 118 20.05 18.52 8.32
C GLY A 118 20.02 17.07 7.81
N GLN A 119 18.90 16.34 7.98
CA GLN A 119 18.77 14.95 7.54
C GLN A 119 18.44 14.76 6.05
N GLY A 120 18.57 15.78 5.22
CA GLY A 120 18.16 15.71 3.81
C GLY A 120 18.80 14.56 3.02
N LYS A 121 20.06 14.20 3.30
CA LYS A 121 20.72 13.03 2.66
C LYS A 121 20.06 11.71 3.09
N LEU A 122 19.67 11.59 4.35
CA LEU A 122 18.99 10.40 4.88
C LEU A 122 17.60 10.25 4.26
N ILE A 123 16.88 11.36 4.08
CA ILE A 123 15.57 11.35 3.40
C ILE A 123 15.71 10.85 1.96
N VAL A 124 16.71 11.33 1.21
CA VAL A 124 16.96 10.86 -0.16
C VAL A 124 17.26 9.36 -0.17
N LEU A 125 18.10 8.89 0.75
CA LEU A 125 18.41 7.47 0.88
C LEU A 125 17.15 6.66 1.21
N LEU A 126 16.33 7.10 2.15
CA LEU A 126 15.05 6.49 2.51
C LEU A 126 14.14 6.34 1.28
N VAL A 127 13.93 7.42 0.54
CA VAL A 127 13.10 7.42 -0.69
C VAL A 127 13.64 6.42 -1.71
N LEU A 128 14.95 6.37 -1.93
CA LEU A 128 15.56 5.42 -2.87
C LEU A 128 15.41 3.97 -2.41
N MET A 129 15.54 3.69 -1.12
CA MET A 129 15.36 2.36 -0.55
C MET A 129 13.90 1.89 -0.58
N ARG A 130 12.95 2.79 -0.34
CA ARG A 130 11.51 2.51 -0.37
C ARG A 130 10.94 2.38 -1.79
N MET A 131 11.60 2.99 -2.77
CA MET A 131 11.11 3.04 -4.15
C MET A 131 10.72 1.65 -4.72
N PRO A 132 11.54 0.59 -4.62
CA PRO A 132 11.15 -0.75 -5.09
C PRO A 132 9.89 -1.28 -4.42
N TYR A 133 9.77 -1.06 -3.12
CA TYR A 133 8.60 -1.47 -2.34
C TYR A 133 7.32 -0.76 -2.80
N VAL A 134 7.34 0.57 -2.92
CA VAL A 134 6.15 1.32 -3.34
C VAL A 134 5.78 1.02 -4.80
N ILE A 135 6.76 0.76 -5.68
CA ILE A 135 6.50 0.26 -7.03
C ILE A 135 5.80 -1.11 -6.96
N ALA A 136 6.26 -2.03 -6.11
CA ALA A 136 5.62 -3.33 -5.93
C ALA A 136 4.18 -3.21 -5.42
N LEU A 137 3.93 -2.32 -4.45
CA LEU A 137 2.58 -2.00 -3.99
C LEU A 137 1.71 -1.44 -5.13
N ALA A 138 2.25 -0.50 -5.91
CA ALA A 138 1.53 0.10 -7.03
C ALA A 138 1.14 -0.97 -8.08
N VAL A 139 2.04 -1.91 -8.36
CA VAL A 139 1.77 -3.05 -9.25
C VAL A 139 0.69 -3.95 -8.69
N PHE A 140 0.78 -4.34 -7.42
CA PHE A 140 -0.22 -5.20 -6.78
C PHE A 140 -1.61 -4.54 -6.73
N PHE A 141 -1.68 -3.31 -6.27
CA PHE A 141 -2.94 -2.56 -6.19
C PHE A 141 -3.53 -2.30 -7.60
N GLY A 142 -2.66 -1.94 -8.55
CA GLY A 142 -3.05 -1.76 -9.93
C GLY A 142 -3.61 -3.04 -10.55
N TRP A 143 -3.00 -4.19 -10.27
CA TRP A 143 -3.52 -5.50 -10.67
C TRP A 143 -4.85 -5.82 -10.00
N ALA A 144 -4.97 -5.62 -8.69
CA ALA A 144 -6.20 -5.83 -7.94
C ALA A 144 -7.35 -5.00 -8.50
N TYR A 145 -7.09 -3.71 -8.77
CA TYR A 145 -8.05 -2.82 -9.39
C TYR A 145 -8.48 -3.27 -10.79
N MET A 146 -7.53 -3.62 -11.66
CA MET A 146 -7.84 -4.12 -13.01
C MET A 146 -8.63 -5.45 -13.00
N LYS A 147 -8.46 -6.29 -11.97
CA LYS A 147 -9.18 -7.56 -11.82
C LYS A 147 -10.60 -7.42 -11.31
N THR A 148 -10.87 -6.42 -10.49
CA THR A 148 -12.14 -6.27 -9.78
C THR A 148 -12.92 -5.02 -10.20
N ASN A 149 -12.23 -4.04 -10.77
CA ASN A 149 -12.79 -2.70 -11.01
C ASN A 149 -13.43 -2.13 -9.73
N ASN A 150 -12.84 -2.43 -8.57
CA ASN A 150 -13.36 -2.09 -7.26
C ASN A 150 -12.33 -1.27 -6.49
N ILE A 151 -12.62 0.03 -6.36
CA ILE A 151 -11.74 0.96 -5.66
C ILE A 151 -11.67 0.68 -4.16
N TRP A 152 -12.78 0.19 -3.56
CA TRP A 152 -12.85 -0.10 -2.14
C TRP A 152 -11.94 -1.26 -1.72
N LEU A 153 -11.71 -2.21 -2.63
CA LEU A 153 -10.67 -3.21 -2.39
C LEU A 153 -9.30 -2.55 -2.23
N CYS A 154 -8.96 -1.59 -3.09
CA CYS A 154 -7.68 -0.86 -3.00
C CYS A 154 -7.61 -0.04 -1.70
N VAL A 155 -8.71 0.59 -1.29
CA VAL A 155 -8.82 1.29 0.00
C VAL A 155 -8.53 0.35 1.17
N LEU A 156 -9.13 -0.84 1.19
CA LEU A 156 -8.92 -1.81 2.25
C LEU A 156 -7.48 -2.33 2.31
N ILE A 157 -6.91 -2.73 1.17
CA ILE A 157 -5.52 -3.24 1.15
C ILE A 157 -4.52 -2.12 1.45
N HIS A 158 -4.81 -0.86 1.09
CA HIS A 158 -4.02 0.30 1.46
C HIS A 158 -4.03 0.51 2.98
N GLY A 159 -5.21 0.50 3.58
CA GLY A 159 -5.35 0.62 5.02
C GLY A 159 -4.64 -0.50 5.78
N VAL A 160 -4.77 -1.76 5.31
CA VAL A 160 -4.04 -2.90 5.89
C VAL A 160 -2.53 -2.71 5.78
N ASN A 161 -2.04 -2.23 4.63
CA ASN A 161 -0.62 -1.93 4.46
C ASN A 161 -0.13 -0.92 5.51
N ASN A 162 -0.86 0.17 5.67
CA ASN A 162 -0.49 1.21 6.62
C ASN A 162 -0.63 0.75 8.08
N ALA A 163 -1.67 -0.04 8.39
CA ALA A 163 -1.83 -0.64 9.72
C ALA A 163 -0.73 -1.66 10.02
N ALA A 164 -0.28 -2.44 9.05
CA ALA A 164 0.83 -3.37 9.21
C ALA A 164 2.14 -2.63 9.51
N VAL A 165 2.41 -1.53 8.84
CA VAL A 165 3.56 -0.65 9.13
C VAL A 165 3.41 -0.03 10.52
N ALA A 166 2.24 0.49 10.88
CA ALA A 166 1.99 1.12 12.18
C ALA A 166 2.00 0.13 13.36
N ALA A 167 1.73 -1.16 13.11
CA ALA A 167 1.70 -2.18 14.17
C ALA A 167 3.09 -2.49 14.79
N PHE A 168 4.16 -1.99 14.17
CA PHE A 168 5.53 -2.17 14.67
C PHE A 168 6.03 -1.01 15.51
N ASP A 169 5.28 0.10 15.56
CA ASP A 169 5.78 1.26 16.27
C ASP A 169 4.67 2.08 16.93
N SER A 170 4.62 2.04 18.25
CA SER A 170 3.80 2.95 19.02
C SER A 170 4.55 4.22 19.43
N ASP A 171 5.88 4.26 19.37
CA ASP A 171 6.58 5.29 20.12
C ASP A 171 7.69 6.10 19.43
N LEU A 172 8.04 5.91 18.19
CA LEU A 172 8.99 6.79 17.46
C LEU A 172 9.58 6.08 16.22
N VAL A 173 8.92 6.14 15.11
CA VAL A 173 9.59 5.86 13.83
C VAL A 173 10.53 7.02 13.53
N THR A 174 11.79 6.89 13.91
CA THR A 174 12.80 7.76 13.33
C THR A 174 13.05 7.36 11.86
N VAL A 175 13.49 8.30 11.04
CA VAL A 175 13.86 7.99 9.64
C VAL A 175 14.93 6.89 9.61
N ALA A 176 15.80 6.81 10.61
CA ALA A 176 16.82 5.77 10.74
C ALA A 176 16.20 4.38 10.96
N ASP A 177 15.20 4.26 11.87
CA ASP A 177 14.52 3.00 12.16
C ASP A 177 13.73 2.52 10.93
N THR A 178 13.13 3.46 10.18
CA THR A 178 12.44 3.15 8.94
C THR A 178 13.41 2.60 7.88
N VAL A 179 14.61 3.14 7.76
CA VAL A 179 15.64 2.63 6.84
C VAL A 179 16.04 1.19 7.18
N GLU A 180 16.14 0.84 8.47
CA GLU A 180 16.49 -0.51 8.89
C GLU A 180 15.36 -1.52 8.70
N SER A 181 14.09 -1.10 8.88
CA SER A 181 12.91 -1.95 8.76
C SER A 181 12.49 -2.28 7.32
N VAL A 182 12.85 -1.44 6.36
CA VAL A 182 12.43 -1.52 4.94
C VAL A 182 12.97 -2.77 4.22
N SER A 183 14.06 -3.37 4.68
CA SER A 183 14.86 -4.30 3.87
C SER A 183 14.24 -5.68 3.58
N VAL A 184 13.45 -6.26 4.48
CA VAL A 184 12.90 -7.64 4.31
C VAL A 184 11.54 -7.64 3.65
N PHE A 185 10.64 -6.77 4.07
CA PHE A 185 9.30 -6.63 3.49
C PHE A 185 9.36 -6.23 2.00
N ASP A 186 10.30 -5.35 1.66
CA ASP A 186 10.51 -4.88 0.29
C ASP A 186 10.96 -5.99 -0.66
N GLY A 187 11.80 -6.88 -0.20
CA GLY A 187 12.22 -8.03 -1.00
C GLY A 187 11.07 -8.96 -1.36
N ILE A 188 10.17 -9.22 -0.41
CA ILE A 188 9.00 -10.09 -0.61
C ILE A 188 7.98 -9.42 -1.53
N MET A 189 7.67 -8.15 -1.31
CA MET A 189 6.72 -7.42 -2.15
C MET A 189 7.25 -7.25 -3.58
N THR A 190 8.56 -7.05 -3.75
CA THR A 190 9.19 -7.04 -5.08
C THR A 190 9.05 -8.39 -5.77
N ALA A 191 9.27 -9.50 -5.06
CA ALA A 191 9.09 -10.85 -5.61
C ALA A 191 7.65 -11.11 -6.03
N VAL A 192 6.66 -10.70 -5.21
CA VAL A 192 5.23 -10.81 -5.55
C VAL A 192 4.88 -9.98 -6.77
N ALA A 193 5.38 -8.76 -6.87
CA ALA A 193 5.13 -7.89 -8.03
C ALA A 193 5.67 -8.51 -9.34
N VAL A 194 6.85 -9.15 -9.28
CA VAL A 194 7.43 -9.86 -10.44
C VAL A 194 6.57 -11.06 -10.86
N MET A 195 5.98 -11.81 -9.90
CA MET A 195 5.11 -12.95 -10.21
C MET A 195 3.76 -12.56 -10.84
N VAL A 196 3.31 -11.32 -10.61
CA VAL A 196 2.01 -10.81 -11.09
C VAL A 196 2.13 -10.08 -12.44
N MET A 197 3.33 -9.68 -12.85
CA MET A 197 3.60 -9.07 -14.15
C MET A 197 3.69 -10.07 -15.29
#